data_35ee505d3e2bf2bf07d1dc9650f51aa7
#
_entry.id   35ee505d3e2bf2bf07d1dc9650f51aa7
#
_cell.length_a   1.000
_cell.length_b   1.000
_cell.length_c   1.000
_cell.angle_alpha   90.00
_cell.angle_beta   90.00
_cell.angle_gamma   90.00
#
_symmetry.space_group_name_H-M   'P 1'
#
loop_
_entity.id
_entity.type
_entity.pdbx_description
1 polymer ?
#
loop_
_entity_poly.entity_id
_entity_poly.type
_entity_poly.pdbx_seq_one_letter_code
_entity_poly.pdbx_strand_id
1 'polypeptide(L)'
;MEKAGTAKQDGDRRTRIAAQRAAEQRAQRVNRLLLAGGAVVVVVAVALTLVLLQGGNSGSPAGGPGPTGASLTRLVGQVTSVPAATLDQVGSGAASTIPSKISGPPLTSGGKPEMLYIGAEYCPYCAAERWAMIVALNRFGAFSGLATIRSAARSGSGEAEVYPSTATWTFAKARYTSKYLTFTPVEEYTNVPDKATGGYTTLVTPTAAQQALIQKYDAADQGAIPFIDYGNKYLSVGATYDPGVLQGLTWSQIAADLHTPSSSVAKSVLGAANYITAAVCGLTKDQPVAACTPAVKALQARI
;
A
#
# COMPACT_ATOMS: atom_id res chain seq x y z
N MET A 1 8.37 -17.39 -33.35
CA MET A 1 8.05 -18.30 -32.24
C MET A 1 7.96 -17.58 -30.87
N GLU A 2 8.51 -16.40 -30.74
CA GLU A 2 8.61 -15.63 -29.47
C GLU A 2 7.29 -15.05 -28.93
N LYS A 3 6.37 -14.60 -29.81
CA LYS A 3 5.06 -14.04 -29.41
C LYS A 3 4.08 -15.05 -28.77
N ALA A 4 4.24 -16.33 -29.01
CA ALA A 4 3.36 -17.36 -28.44
C ALA A 4 3.74 -17.72 -26.98
N GLY A 5 5.01 -17.55 -26.61
CA GLY A 5 5.52 -17.79 -25.26
C GLY A 5 5.06 -16.75 -24.25
N THR A 6 5.08 -15.47 -24.64
CA THR A 6 4.67 -14.35 -23.79
C THR A 6 3.16 -14.36 -23.51
N ALA A 7 2.32 -14.66 -24.51
CA ALA A 7 0.87 -14.74 -24.32
C ALA A 7 0.46 -15.91 -23.39
N LYS A 8 1.20 -17.02 -23.42
CA LYS A 8 0.96 -18.16 -22.53
C LYS A 8 1.40 -17.85 -21.08
N GLN A 9 2.53 -17.17 -20.90
CA GLN A 9 2.99 -16.72 -19.58
C GLN A 9 2.03 -15.69 -18.94
N ASP A 10 1.52 -14.75 -19.74
CA ASP A 10 0.52 -13.78 -19.26
C ASP A 10 -0.82 -14.44 -18.89
N GLY A 11 -1.25 -15.44 -19.63
CA GLY A 11 -2.44 -16.25 -19.31
C GLY A 11 -2.26 -17.03 -18.01
N ASP A 12 -1.11 -17.68 -17.83
CA ASP A 12 -0.78 -18.42 -16.61
C ASP A 12 -0.67 -17.50 -15.38
N ARG A 13 -0.09 -16.30 -15.53
CA ARG A 13 0.00 -15.31 -14.45
C ARG A 13 -1.38 -14.82 -14.01
N ARG A 14 -2.30 -14.59 -14.95
CA ARG A 14 -3.69 -14.14 -14.67
C ARG A 14 -4.49 -15.21 -13.93
N THR A 15 -4.39 -16.46 -14.36
CA THR A 15 -5.06 -17.59 -13.67
C THR A 15 -4.53 -17.80 -12.26
N ARG A 16 -3.25 -17.55 -12.02
CA ARG A 16 -2.61 -17.67 -10.71
C ARG A 16 -3.03 -16.56 -9.75
N ILE A 17 -3.11 -15.31 -10.23
CA ILE A 17 -3.66 -14.18 -9.45
C ILE A 17 -5.12 -14.44 -9.07
N ALA A 18 -5.93 -15.02 -9.98
CA ALA A 18 -7.30 -15.39 -9.68
C ALA A 18 -7.39 -16.52 -8.63
N ALA A 19 -6.48 -17.50 -8.68
CA ALA A 19 -6.43 -18.61 -7.70
C ALA A 19 -6.01 -18.13 -6.30
N GLN A 20 -5.05 -17.20 -6.20
CA GLN A 20 -4.67 -16.59 -4.92
C GLN A 20 -5.83 -15.83 -4.29
N ARG A 21 -6.54 -15.01 -5.08
CA ARG A 21 -7.73 -14.30 -4.61
C ARG A 21 -8.81 -15.26 -4.09
N ALA A 22 -9.02 -16.39 -4.77
CA ALA A 22 -9.96 -17.42 -4.32
C ALA A 22 -9.54 -18.08 -3.00
N ALA A 23 -8.24 -18.31 -2.79
CA ALA A 23 -7.70 -18.85 -1.56
C ALA A 23 -7.83 -17.86 -0.38
N GLU A 24 -7.51 -16.59 -0.61
CA GLU A 24 -7.64 -15.50 0.37
C GLU A 24 -9.10 -15.26 0.75
N GLN A 25 -10.03 -15.31 -0.21
CA GLN A 25 -11.46 -15.21 0.05
C GLN A 25 -11.98 -16.37 0.91
N ARG A 26 -11.47 -17.59 0.71
CA ARG A 26 -11.83 -18.76 1.54
C ARG A 26 -11.32 -18.60 2.97
N ALA A 27 -10.08 -18.21 3.15
CA ALA A 27 -9.50 -17.96 4.48
C ALA A 27 -10.26 -16.89 5.25
N GLN A 28 -10.66 -15.80 4.57
CA GLN A 28 -11.43 -14.72 5.18
C GLN A 28 -12.87 -15.12 5.53
N ARG A 29 -13.52 -15.97 4.74
CA ARG A 29 -14.87 -16.51 5.08
C ARG A 29 -14.82 -17.35 6.36
N VAL A 30 -13.80 -18.16 6.53
CA VAL A 30 -13.61 -18.97 7.74
C VAL A 30 -13.38 -18.08 8.97
N ASN A 31 -12.51 -17.06 8.86
CA ASN A 31 -12.28 -16.12 9.95
C ASN A 31 -13.51 -15.26 10.30
N ARG A 32 -14.33 -14.87 9.31
CA ARG A 32 -15.57 -14.13 9.56
C ARG A 32 -16.62 -14.97 10.31
N LEU A 33 -16.70 -16.26 10.02
CA LEU A 33 -17.63 -17.17 10.72
C LEU A 33 -17.23 -17.40 12.18
N LEU A 34 -15.93 -17.36 12.49
CA LEU A 34 -15.42 -17.50 13.85
C LEU A 34 -15.56 -16.21 14.70
N LEU A 35 -15.58 -15.03 14.06
CA LEU A 35 -15.72 -13.73 14.74
C LEU A 35 -17.18 -13.24 14.85
N ALA A 36 -18.12 -13.79 14.05
CA ALA A 36 -19.51 -13.35 14.03
C ALA A 36 -20.35 -13.81 15.25
N GLY A 37 -19.77 -14.58 16.17
CA GLY A 37 -20.48 -15.14 17.31
C GLY A 37 -20.51 -14.28 18.59
N GLY A 38 -19.83 -13.12 18.65
CA GLY A 38 -19.62 -12.51 19.97
C GLY A 38 -19.69 -10.99 20.16
N ALA A 39 -19.87 -10.13 19.15
CA ALA A 39 -19.64 -8.69 19.36
C ALA A 39 -20.59 -7.69 18.65
N VAL A 40 -21.75 -8.08 18.16
CA VAL A 40 -22.57 -7.20 17.28
C VAL A 40 -23.43 -6.19 18.02
N VAL A 41 -23.68 -6.30 19.30
CA VAL A 41 -24.71 -5.47 19.98
C VAL A 41 -24.19 -4.16 20.61
N VAL A 42 -22.91 -4.05 20.94
CA VAL A 42 -22.38 -2.89 21.67
C VAL A 42 -21.82 -1.78 20.77
N VAL A 43 -21.39 -2.09 19.54
CA VAL A 43 -20.72 -1.12 18.65
C VAL A 43 -21.69 -0.20 17.92
N VAL A 44 -22.93 -0.62 17.67
CA VAL A 44 -23.91 0.17 16.92
C VAL A 44 -24.44 1.36 17.72
N ALA A 45 -24.54 1.24 19.06
CA ALA A 45 -25.07 2.30 19.91
C ALA A 45 -24.06 3.47 20.12
N VAL A 46 -22.74 3.19 20.09
CA VAL A 46 -21.71 4.21 20.29
C VAL A 46 -21.42 4.98 18.99
N ALA A 47 -21.54 4.32 17.82
CA ALA A 47 -21.32 4.97 16.54
C ALA A 47 -22.41 6.00 16.19
N LEU A 48 -23.66 5.75 16.58
CA LEU A 48 -24.77 6.68 16.32
C LEU A 48 -24.73 7.95 17.17
N THR A 49 -24.19 7.90 18.38
CA THR A 49 -24.09 9.07 19.26
C THR A 49 -22.93 10.01 18.90
N LEU A 50 -21.84 9.50 18.29
CA LEU A 50 -20.69 10.32 17.86
C LEU A 50 -20.97 11.08 16.55
N VAL A 51 -21.80 10.55 15.65
CA VAL A 51 -22.15 11.20 14.38
C VAL A 51 -23.04 12.44 14.61
N LEU A 52 -23.82 12.49 15.69
CA LEU A 52 -24.73 13.61 15.99
C LEU A 52 -24.05 14.78 16.71
N LEU A 53 -22.83 14.63 17.21
CA LEU A 53 -22.09 15.66 17.97
C LEU A 53 -20.97 16.36 17.18
N GLN A 54 -20.65 15.89 15.96
CA GLN A 54 -19.67 16.55 15.09
C GLN A 54 -20.37 17.34 13.99
N GLY A 55 -20.67 18.58 14.31
CA GLY A 55 -21.15 19.55 13.36
C GLY A 55 -20.16 19.77 12.20
N GLY A 56 -20.60 19.52 10.99
CA GLY A 56 -20.14 20.19 9.78
C GLY A 56 -18.72 19.90 9.28
N ASN A 57 -18.46 18.68 8.83
CA ASN A 57 -17.44 18.48 7.81
C ASN A 57 -18.07 17.63 6.68
N SER A 58 -18.30 18.26 5.53
CA SER A 58 -18.89 17.63 4.35
C SER A 58 -17.89 16.61 3.78
N GLY A 59 -17.78 15.44 4.41
CA GLY A 59 -17.09 14.30 3.85
C GLY A 59 -17.82 13.84 2.59
N SER A 60 -17.15 13.77 1.46
CA SER A 60 -17.71 13.13 0.27
C SER A 60 -18.20 11.73 0.63
N PRO A 61 -19.35 11.28 0.07
CA PRO A 61 -19.82 9.92 0.29
C PRO A 61 -18.72 8.90 -0.01
N ALA A 62 -18.70 7.79 0.71
CA ALA A 62 -17.68 6.73 0.59
C ALA A 62 -17.48 6.17 -0.84
N GLY A 63 -18.31 6.50 -1.81
CA GLY A 63 -18.22 6.14 -3.24
C GLY A 63 -17.89 7.28 -4.19
N GLY A 64 -17.71 8.52 -3.70
CA GLY A 64 -17.44 9.68 -4.54
C GLY A 64 -16.02 9.76 -5.11
N PRO A 65 -15.78 10.68 -6.08
CA PRO A 65 -14.44 10.96 -6.60
C PRO A 65 -13.51 11.46 -5.50
N GLY A 66 -12.21 11.20 -5.66
CA GLY A 66 -11.20 11.67 -4.71
C GLY A 66 -10.99 13.19 -4.76
N PRO A 67 -10.38 13.75 -3.72
CA PRO A 67 -10.02 15.17 -3.66
C PRO A 67 -9.15 15.61 -4.84
N THR A 68 -9.39 16.80 -5.35
CA THR A 68 -8.61 17.46 -6.43
C THR A 68 -8.30 18.91 -6.05
N GLY A 69 -7.43 19.59 -6.80
CA GLY A 69 -7.12 21.00 -6.59
C GLY A 69 -6.68 21.31 -5.16
N ALA A 70 -7.23 22.37 -4.56
CA ALA A 70 -6.88 22.83 -3.20
C ALA A 70 -7.16 21.74 -2.12
N SER A 71 -8.20 20.92 -2.29
CA SER A 71 -8.50 19.84 -1.37
C SER A 71 -7.44 18.73 -1.42
N LEU A 72 -6.93 18.40 -2.61
CA LEU A 72 -5.82 17.47 -2.77
C LEU A 72 -4.53 18.03 -2.13
N THR A 73 -4.22 19.29 -2.35
CA THR A 73 -3.04 19.92 -1.74
C THR A 73 -3.10 19.85 -0.21
N ARG A 74 -4.26 20.12 0.37
CA ARG A 74 -4.45 19.99 1.83
C ARG A 74 -4.28 18.55 2.30
N LEU A 75 -4.86 17.60 1.58
CA LEU A 75 -4.77 16.18 1.90
C LEU A 75 -3.30 15.69 1.84
N VAL A 76 -2.55 16.06 0.79
CA VAL A 76 -1.11 15.76 0.69
C VAL A 76 -0.37 16.35 1.90
N GLY A 77 -0.66 17.61 2.24
CA GLY A 77 -0.07 18.26 3.42
C GLY A 77 -0.32 17.47 4.71
N GLN A 78 -1.54 17.02 4.94
CA GLN A 78 -1.88 16.21 6.13
C GLN A 78 -1.07 14.90 6.18
N VAL A 79 -1.01 14.16 5.07
CA VAL A 79 -0.32 12.87 5.03
C VAL A 79 1.20 13.01 5.15
N THR A 80 1.76 14.08 4.62
CA THR A 80 3.21 14.33 4.64
C THR A 80 3.70 15.09 5.87
N SER A 81 2.79 15.58 6.74
CA SER A 81 3.11 16.32 7.96
C SER A 81 2.88 15.52 9.25
N VAL A 82 2.74 14.19 9.17
CA VAL A 82 2.63 13.35 10.37
C VAL A 82 3.87 13.57 11.25
N PRO A 83 3.71 14.01 12.52
CA PRO A 83 4.84 14.31 13.39
C PRO A 83 5.70 13.08 13.70
N ALA A 84 7.02 13.25 13.78
CA ALA A 84 7.93 12.18 14.17
C ALA A 84 7.57 11.56 15.52
N ALA A 85 7.13 12.38 16.49
CA ALA A 85 6.66 11.91 17.79
C ALA A 85 5.45 10.96 17.67
N THR A 86 4.52 11.22 16.74
CA THR A 86 3.37 10.34 16.48
C THR A 86 3.83 9.01 15.91
N LEU A 87 4.78 9.03 14.96
CA LEU A 87 5.39 7.83 14.39
C LEU A 87 6.12 7.01 15.47
N ASP A 88 6.93 7.65 16.31
CA ASP A 88 7.66 6.99 17.39
C ASP A 88 6.70 6.42 18.45
N GLN A 89 5.61 7.11 18.77
CA GLN A 89 4.57 6.64 19.69
C GLN A 89 3.85 5.40 19.16
N VAL A 90 3.56 5.34 17.86
CA VAL A 90 2.94 4.17 17.24
C VAL A 90 3.93 2.99 17.19
N GLY A 91 5.21 3.25 16.95
CA GLY A 91 6.22 2.19 16.85
C GLY A 91 5.90 1.15 15.77
N SER A 92 5.86 -0.14 16.14
CA SER A 92 5.47 -1.23 15.24
C SER A 92 3.96 -1.25 14.91
N GLY A 93 3.15 -0.58 15.71
CA GLY A 93 1.71 -0.53 15.55
C GLY A 93 1.08 -1.90 15.32
N ALA A 94 0.20 -1.98 14.32
CA ALA A 94 -0.49 -3.19 13.89
C ALA A 94 0.11 -3.79 12.60
N ALA A 95 1.38 -3.49 12.28
CA ALA A 95 2.08 -4.11 11.17
C ALA A 95 2.25 -5.61 11.41
N SER A 96 1.86 -6.44 10.43
CA SER A 96 1.85 -7.90 10.52
C SER A 96 2.81 -8.58 9.54
N THR A 97 2.92 -8.05 8.32
CA THR A 97 3.83 -8.56 7.27
C THR A 97 4.96 -7.56 7.11
N ILE A 98 6.02 -7.72 7.90
CA ILE A 98 7.16 -6.79 7.91
C ILE A 98 8.16 -7.14 6.80
N PRO A 99 8.99 -6.18 6.34
CA PRO A 99 10.08 -6.47 5.41
C PRO A 99 11.00 -7.57 5.93
N SER A 100 11.41 -8.48 5.08
CA SER A 100 12.33 -9.57 5.39
C SER A 100 13.65 -9.43 4.64
N LYS A 101 14.74 -9.92 5.23
CA LYS A 101 16.06 -9.92 4.56
C LYS A 101 16.06 -10.81 3.33
N ILE A 102 16.59 -10.26 2.25
CA ILE A 102 16.96 -11.01 1.04
C ILE A 102 18.44 -10.76 0.72
N SER A 103 18.99 -11.50 -0.23
CA SER A 103 20.37 -11.36 -0.66
C SER A 103 20.45 -11.28 -2.18
N GLY A 104 21.12 -10.23 -2.67
CA GLY A 104 21.35 -10.01 -4.09
C GLY A 104 22.35 -8.89 -4.34
N PRO A 105 22.78 -8.70 -5.59
CA PRO A 105 23.52 -7.51 -5.98
C PRO A 105 22.73 -6.25 -5.61
N PRO A 106 23.38 -5.17 -5.15
CA PRO A 106 22.67 -3.93 -4.81
C PRO A 106 21.81 -3.43 -5.95
N LEU A 107 20.50 -3.23 -5.72
CA LEU A 107 19.61 -2.59 -6.67
C LEU A 107 19.78 -1.08 -6.54
N THR A 108 20.21 -0.44 -7.63
CA THR A 108 20.53 0.99 -7.66
C THR A 108 19.98 1.66 -8.91
N SER A 109 19.62 2.93 -8.80
CA SER A 109 19.22 3.76 -9.92
C SER A 109 19.74 5.19 -9.72
N GLY A 110 20.32 5.77 -10.78
CA GLY A 110 20.92 7.11 -10.72
C GLY A 110 22.02 7.25 -9.66
N GLY A 111 22.80 6.19 -9.39
CA GLY A 111 23.88 6.16 -8.39
C GLY A 111 23.39 6.13 -6.93
N LYS A 112 22.11 5.91 -6.68
CA LYS A 112 21.51 5.80 -5.35
C LYS A 112 20.88 4.42 -5.15
N PRO A 113 20.74 3.95 -3.89
CA PRO A 113 19.91 2.78 -3.61
C PRO A 113 18.52 2.96 -4.18
N GLU A 114 17.93 1.93 -4.71
CA GLU A 114 16.59 1.95 -5.30
C GLU A 114 15.60 1.22 -4.41
N MET A 115 14.44 1.84 -4.20
CA MET A 115 13.24 1.18 -3.71
C MET A 115 12.32 0.97 -4.91
N LEU A 116 12.15 -0.28 -5.33
CA LEU A 116 11.26 -0.69 -6.41
C LEU A 116 9.91 -1.09 -5.80
N TYR A 117 8.84 -0.52 -6.32
CA TYR A 117 7.46 -0.92 -6.02
C TYR A 117 6.79 -1.42 -7.30
N ILE A 118 6.21 -2.61 -7.25
CA ILE A 118 5.37 -3.14 -8.31
C ILE A 118 4.00 -3.42 -7.71
N GLY A 119 2.98 -2.83 -8.30
CA GLY A 119 1.62 -2.94 -7.86
C GLY A 119 0.63 -2.60 -8.95
N ALA A 120 -0.63 -2.40 -8.59
CA ALA A 120 -1.67 -2.02 -9.53
C ALA A 120 -2.71 -1.13 -8.86
N GLU A 121 -3.30 -0.22 -9.63
CA GLU A 121 -4.31 0.71 -9.12
C GLU A 121 -5.56 0.00 -8.62
N TYR A 122 -5.95 -1.14 -9.23
CA TYR A 122 -7.12 -1.91 -8.84
C TYR A 122 -6.98 -2.59 -7.48
N CYS A 123 -5.75 -2.94 -7.09
CA CYS A 123 -5.46 -3.83 -5.97
C CYS A 123 -5.72 -3.16 -4.60
N PRO A 124 -6.56 -3.73 -3.72
CA PRO A 124 -6.84 -3.15 -2.40
C PRO A 124 -5.66 -3.24 -1.43
N TYR A 125 -4.80 -4.25 -1.56
CA TYR A 125 -3.58 -4.38 -0.76
C TYR A 125 -2.56 -3.31 -1.15
N CYS A 126 -2.42 -3.04 -2.46
CA CYS A 126 -1.63 -1.92 -2.96
C CYS A 126 -2.22 -0.58 -2.50
N ALA A 127 -3.55 -0.47 -2.48
CA ALA A 127 -4.25 0.71 -2.01
C ALA A 127 -3.90 1.03 -0.56
N ALA A 128 -3.87 0.03 0.30
CA ALA A 128 -3.45 0.17 1.70
C ALA A 128 -1.97 0.59 1.80
N GLU A 129 -1.08 -0.14 1.14
CA GLU A 129 0.36 0.06 1.26
C GLU A 129 0.83 1.45 0.79
N ARG A 130 0.18 2.05 -0.22
CA ARG A 130 0.53 3.40 -0.71
C ARG A 130 0.43 4.47 0.37
N TRP A 131 -0.49 4.37 1.34
CA TRP A 131 -0.56 5.30 2.46
C TRP A 131 0.70 5.24 3.32
N ALA A 132 1.13 4.05 3.69
CA ALA A 132 2.33 3.84 4.48
C ALA A 132 3.60 4.27 3.72
N MET A 133 3.67 3.96 2.42
CA MET A 133 4.80 4.35 1.56
C MET A 133 4.95 5.86 1.45
N ILE A 134 3.84 6.61 1.28
CA ILE A 134 3.91 8.09 1.18
C ILE A 134 4.43 8.67 2.50
N VAL A 135 3.90 8.22 3.64
CA VAL A 135 4.36 8.67 4.96
C VAL A 135 5.85 8.36 5.16
N ALA A 136 6.27 7.15 4.85
CA ALA A 136 7.67 6.73 5.02
C ALA A 136 8.63 7.48 4.10
N LEU A 137 8.33 7.50 2.79
CA LEU A 137 9.20 8.12 1.78
C LEU A 137 9.31 9.64 1.93
N ASN A 138 8.25 10.30 2.44
CA ASN A 138 8.31 11.73 2.73
C ASN A 138 9.38 12.11 3.77
N ARG A 139 9.85 11.17 4.56
CA ARG A 139 10.95 11.36 5.52
C ARG A 139 12.33 11.45 4.84
N PHE A 140 12.45 10.98 3.60
CA PHE A 140 13.70 10.94 2.83
C PHE A 140 13.71 11.85 1.61
N GLY A 141 12.56 12.38 1.23
CA GLY A 141 12.41 13.20 0.03
C GLY A 141 11.01 13.78 -0.07
N ALA A 142 10.61 14.13 -1.29
CA ALA A 142 9.31 14.74 -1.53
C ALA A 142 8.65 14.17 -2.78
N PHE A 143 7.33 14.00 -2.71
CA PHE A 143 6.50 13.69 -3.85
C PHE A 143 5.96 14.95 -4.53
N SER A 144 5.77 14.86 -5.84
CA SER A 144 4.96 15.78 -6.64
C SER A 144 4.07 14.98 -7.57
N GLY A 145 2.92 15.54 -7.96
CA GLY A 145 1.99 14.89 -8.88
C GLY A 145 1.24 13.68 -8.30
N LEU A 146 1.19 13.52 -6.97
CA LEU A 146 0.30 12.55 -6.34
C LEU A 146 -1.16 12.84 -6.71
N ALA A 147 -1.91 11.79 -7.02
CA ALA A 147 -3.34 11.89 -7.29
C ALA A 147 -4.10 10.81 -6.48
N THR A 148 -5.35 11.10 -6.19
CA THR A 148 -6.23 10.19 -5.45
C THR A 148 -7.03 9.31 -6.41
N ILE A 149 -7.14 8.04 -6.06
CA ILE A 149 -7.97 7.05 -6.74
C ILE A 149 -8.65 6.15 -5.71
N ARG A 150 -9.51 5.25 -6.16
CA ARG A 150 -9.97 4.10 -5.38
C ARG A 150 -9.45 2.81 -5.99
N SER A 151 -9.22 1.80 -5.18
CA SER A 151 -9.05 0.43 -5.70
C SER A 151 -10.34 0.00 -6.44
N ALA A 152 -10.26 -1.03 -7.25
CA ALA A 152 -11.43 -1.48 -7.98
C ALA A 152 -12.53 -2.01 -7.03
N ALA A 153 -13.78 -1.84 -7.44
CA ALA A 153 -14.91 -2.45 -6.76
C ALA A 153 -15.16 -3.88 -7.26
N ARG A 154 -14.94 -4.10 -8.55
CA ARG A 154 -15.15 -5.38 -9.24
C ARG A 154 -14.12 -5.58 -10.34
N SER A 155 -13.81 -6.84 -10.63
CA SER A 155 -12.98 -7.25 -11.76
C SER A 155 -13.72 -7.10 -13.09
N GLY A 156 -13.00 -7.29 -14.20
CA GLY A 156 -13.60 -7.35 -15.54
C GLY A 156 -14.58 -8.51 -15.73
N SER A 157 -14.43 -9.61 -14.98
CA SER A 157 -15.40 -10.71 -14.89
C SER A 157 -16.63 -10.38 -14.04
N GLY A 158 -16.66 -9.20 -13.38
CA GLY A 158 -17.77 -8.76 -12.54
C GLY A 158 -17.73 -9.26 -11.09
N GLU A 159 -16.71 -10.01 -10.69
CA GLU A 159 -16.50 -10.46 -9.32
C GLU A 159 -16.14 -9.30 -8.41
N ALA A 160 -16.72 -9.29 -7.19
CA ALA A 160 -16.40 -8.26 -6.21
C ALA A 160 -14.97 -8.41 -5.70
N GLU A 161 -14.22 -7.30 -5.65
CA GLU A 161 -12.90 -7.29 -5.03
C GLU A 161 -13.01 -7.39 -3.49
N VAL A 162 -11.97 -7.94 -2.89
CA VAL A 162 -11.79 -7.88 -1.43
C VAL A 162 -11.49 -6.44 -1.06
N TYR A 163 -12.15 -5.89 -0.03
CA TYR A 163 -12.04 -4.47 0.33
C TYR A 163 -12.30 -3.52 -0.84
N PRO A 164 -13.49 -3.59 -1.48
CA PRO A 164 -13.78 -2.87 -2.71
C PRO A 164 -13.74 -1.36 -2.49
N SER A 165 -13.32 -0.63 -3.52
CA SER A 165 -13.33 0.84 -3.54
C SER A 165 -12.54 1.49 -2.40
N THR A 166 -11.46 0.91 -1.95
CA THR A 166 -10.59 1.49 -0.92
C THR A 166 -10.01 2.82 -1.40
N ALA A 167 -10.19 3.88 -0.60
CA ALA A 167 -9.64 5.21 -0.89
C ALA A 167 -8.11 5.18 -0.81
N THR A 168 -7.42 5.62 -1.87
CA THR A 168 -5.97 5.54 -1.97
C THR A 168 -5.39 6.58 -2.93
N TRP A 169 -4.13 6.42 -3.24
CA TRP A 169 -3.31 7.22 -4.14
C TRP A 169 -2.94 6.42 -5.38
N THR A 170 -2.48 7.10 -6.43
CA THR A 170 -1.74 6.47 -7.53
C THR A 170 -0.36 7.08 -7.68
N PHE A 171 0.61 6.23 -8.02
CA PHE A 171 1.96 6.64 -8.37
C PHE A 171 2.17 6.78 -9.88
N ALA A 172 1.18 6.50 -10.73
CA ALA A 172 1.31 6.47 -12.18
C ALA A 172 1.89 7.75 -12.80
N LYS A 173 1.58 8.92 -12.22
CA LYS A 173 2.11 10.22 -12.64
C LYS A 173 2.90 10.93 -11.54
N ALA A 174 3.10 10.27 -10.40
CA ALA A 174 3.86 10.83 -9.30
C ALA A 174 5.36 10.86 -9.64
N ARG A 175 6.03 11.88 -9.13
CA ARG A 175 7.49 12.00 -9.17
C ARG A 175 8.01 12.07 -7.75
N TYR A 176 9.11 11.41 -7.49
CA TYR A 176 9.76 11.43 -6.19
C TYR A 176 11.18 11.98 -6.34
N THR A 177 11.56 12.89 -5.45
CA THR A 177 12.89 13.49 -5.42
C THR A 177 13.51 13.28 -4.05
N SER A 178 14.71 12.70 -4.02
CA SER A 178 15.47 12.47 -2.78
C SER A 178 16.96 12.53 -3.03
N LYS A 179 17.71 12.94 -2.01
CA LYS A 179 19.18 12.86 -1.99
C LYS A 179 19.66 11.44 -1.66
N TYR A 180 18.83 10.62 -1.05
CA TYR A 180 19.21 9.38 -0.36
C TYR A 180 18.91 8.12 -1.16
N LEU A 181 17.78 8.09 -1.89
CA LEU A 181 17.35 6.93 -2.66
C LEU A 181 16.59 7.34 -3.92
N THR A 182 16.47 6.41 -4.83
CA THR A 182 15.53 6.48 -5.96
C THR A 182 14.31 5.64 -5.61
N PHE A 183 13.11 6.15 -5.88
CA PHE A 183 11.86 5.40 -5.80
C PHE A 183 11.34 5.15 -7.22
N THR A 184 11.17 3.89 -7.58
CA THR A 184 10.69 3.45 -8.89
C THR A 184 9.34 2.76 -8.73
N PRO A 185 8.22 3.47 -8.90
CA PRO A 185 6.90 2.85 -8.89
C PRO A 185 6.55 2.28 -10.27
N VAL A 186 5.98 1.06 -10.27
CA VAL A 186 5.39 0.40 -11.42
C VAL A 186 3.95 0.04 -11.08
N GLU A 187 2.99 0.76 -11.66
CA GLU A 187 1.56 0.44 -11.59
C GLU A 187 1.21 -0.38 -12.84
N GLU A 188 1.10 -1.70 -12.70
CA GLU A 188 0.93 -2.59 -13.86
C GLU A 188 -0.42 -2.41 -14.55
N TYR A 189 -1.46 -2.16 -13.77
CA TYR A 189 -2.84 -2.05 -14.27
C TYR A 189 -3.55 -0.87 -13.64
N THR A 190 -4.52 -0.33 -14.38
CA THR A 190 -5.46 0.66 -13.86
C THR A 190 -6.49 0.01 -12.91
N ASN A 191 -7.36 0.81 -12.33
CA ASN A 191 -8.55 0.35 -11.59
C ASN A 191 -9.79 0.20 -12.51
N VAL A 192 -9.62 0.30 -13.84
CA VAL A 192 -10.68 0.17 -14.83
C VAL A 192 -10.82 -1.29 -15.24
N PRO A 193 -11.98 -1.93 -14.98
CA PRO A 193 -12.24 -3.30 -15.42
C PRO A 193 -12.17 -3.44 -16.94
N ASP A 194 -11.53 -4.50 -17.40
CA ASP A 194 -11.48 -4.88 -18.81
C ASP A 194 -12.29 -6.15 -19.03
N LYS A 195 -13.47 -6.00 -19.62
CA LYS A 195 -14.39 -7.11 -19.90
C LYS A 195 -13.84 -8.12 -20.92
N ALA A 196 -12.97 -7.68 -21.82
CA ALA A 196 -12.39 -8.54 -22.85
C ALA A 196 -11.41 -9.56 -22.26
N THR A 197 -10.68 -9.17 -21.22
CA THR A 197 -9.69 -10.01 -20.54
C THR A 197 -10.20 -10.58 -19.22
N GLY A 198 -11.33 -10.12 -18.71
CA GLY A 198 -11.84 -10.44 -17.38
C GLY A 198 -11.05 -9.81 -16.22
N GLY A 199 -9.98 -9.05 -16.53
CA GLY A 199 -9.10 -8.39 -15.59
C GLY A 199 -9.26 -6.87 -15.59
N TYR A 200 -8.12 -6.17 -15.75
CA TYR A 200 -8.03 -4.71 -15.74
C TYR A 200 -7.20 -4.21 -16.91
N THR A 201 -7.43 -2.96 -17.31
CA THR A 201 -6.67 -2.31 -18.38
C THR A 201 -5.20 -2.17 -17.97
N THR A 202 -4.29 -2.61 -18.84
CA THR A 202 -2.85 -2.50 -18.63
C THR A 202 -2.41 -1.02 -18.59
N LEU A 203 -1.58 -0.65 -17.64
CA LEU A 203 -1.02 0.70 -17.50
C LEU A 203 0.48 0.71 -17.82
N VAL A 204 1.28 -0.09 -17.11
CA VAL A 204 2.72 -0.22 -17.35
C VAL A 204 3.10 -1.69 -17.32
N THR A 205 3.88 -2.14 -18.31
CA THR A 205 4.48 -3.49 -18.29
C THR A 205 5.82 -3.41 -17.57
N PRO A 206 6.05 -4.20 -16.50
CA PRO A 206 7.37 -4.29 -15.88
C PRO A 206 8.44 -4.70 -16.88
N THR A 207 9.62 -4.12 -16.76
CA THR A 207 10.79 -4.51 -17.58
C THR A 207 11.19 -5.95 -17.30
N ALA A 208 11.97 -6.56 -18.22
CA ALA A 208 12.48 -7.91 -18.03
C ALA A 208 13.30 -8.06 -16.73
N ALA A 209 14.07 -7.02 -16.35
CA ALA A 209 14.82 -7.01 -15.11
C ALA A 209 13.91 -6.99 -13.87
N GLN A 210 12.84 -6.20 -13.88
CA GLN A 210 11.84 -6.16 -12.80
C GLN A 210 11.07 -7.48 -12.69
N GLN A 211 10.70 -8.08 -13.82
CA GLN A 211 10.08 -9.42 -13.85
C GLN A 211 11.02 -10.50 -13.29
N ALA A 212 12.32 -10.42 -13.59
CA ALA A 212 13.30 -11.35 -13.04
C ALA A 212 13.43 -11.25 -11.52
N LEU A 213 13.28 -10.05 -10.93
CA LEU A 213 13.25 -9.87 -9.47
C LEU A 213 12.01 -10.54 -8.84
N ILE A 214 10.84 -10.35 -9.44
CA ILE A 214 9.62 -11.02 -9.01
C ILE A 214 9.80 -12.55 -9.07
N GLN A 215 10.29 -13.07 -10.18
CA GLN A 215 10.51 -14.52 -10.34
C GLN A 215 11.52 -15.07 -9.33
N LYS A 216 12.54 -14.29 -9.02
CA LYS A 216 13.59 -14.70 -8.09
C LYS A 216 13.12 -14.75 -6.64
N TYR A 217 12.34 -13.74 -6.21
CA TYR A 217 12.04 -13.53 -4.80
C TYR A 217 10.61 -13.86 -4.42
N ASP A 218 9.71 -13.98 -5.39
CA ASP A 218 8.28 -14.22 -5.19
C ASP A 218 7.75 -15.36 -6.08
N ALA A 219 8.60 -16.33 -6.39
CA ALA A 219 8.20 -17.48 -7.20
C ALA A 219 7.10 -18.32 -6.54
N ALA A 220 7.10 -18.40 -5.21
CA ALA A 220 6.10 -19.17 -4.44
C ALA A 220 4.71 -18.54 -4.52
N ASP A 221 4.63 -17.20 -4.41
CA ASP A 221 3.39 -16.43 -4.45
C ASP A 221 3.08 -15.90 -5.86
N GLN A 222 3.94 -16.23 -6.83
CA GLN A 222 3.69 -16.08 -8.26
C GLN A 222 3.47 -14.63 -8.73
N GLY A 223 4.15 -13.69 -8.11
CA GLY A 223 4.05 -12.27 -8.41
C GLY A 223 2.88 -11.61 -7.69
N ALA A 224 2.69 -11.91 -6.41
CA ALA A 224 1.76 -11.21 -5.55
C ALA A 224 2.11 -9.71 -5.46
N ILE A 225 1.10 -8.88 -5.39
CA ILE A 225 1.25 -7.42 -5.27
C ILE A 225 0.54 -6.88 -4.03
N PRO A 226 1.10 -5.82 -3.42
CA PRO A 226 2.32 -5.09 -3.79
C PRO A 226 3.59 -5.91 -3.57
N PHE A 227 4.54 -5.81 -4.51
CA PHE A 227 5.90 -6.31 -4.38
C PHE A 227 6.82 -5.11 -4.18
N ILE A 228 7.60 -5.08 -3.10
CA ILE A 228 8.46 -3.96 -2.76
C ILE A 228 9.86 -4.48 -2.46
N ASP A 229 10.80 -4.19 -3.35
CA ASP A 229 12.21 -4.50 -3.17
C ASP A 229 12.95 -3.26 -2.66
N TYR A 230 13.57 -3.40 -1.51
CA TYR A 230 14.40 -2.38 -0.90
C TYR A 230 15.87 -2.68 -1.19
N GLY A 231 16.33 -2.30 -2.38
CA GLY A 231 17.73 -2.35 -2.77
C GLY A 231 18.35 -3.77 -2.87
N ASN A 232 17.55 -4.81 -3.12
CA ASN A 232 17.95 -6.22 -3.02
C ASN A 232 18.49 -6.61 -1.62
N LYS A 233 18.11 -5.87 -0.60
CA LYS A 233 18.49 -6.09 0.81
C LYS A 233 17.33 -6.54 1.67
N TYR A 234 16.14 -5.98 1.41
CA TYR A 234 14.89 -6.37 2.06
C TYR A 234 13.77 -6.49 1.02
N LEU A 235 12.76 -7.26 1.36
CA LEU A 235 11.58 -7.49 0.52
C LEU A 235 10.31 -7.45 1.36
N SER A 236 9.27 -6.83 0.83
CA SER A 236 7.88 -7.00 1.28
C SER A 236 7.03 -7.49 0.11
N VAL A 237 6.18 -8.49 0.36
CA VAL A 237 5.19 -8.99 -0.59
C VAL A 237 3.83 -8.95 0.11
N GLY A 238 2.83 -8.36 -0.55
CA GLY A 238 1.54 -8.07 0.06
C GLY A 238 1.55 -6.79 0.92
N ALA A 239 0.39 -6.44 1.48
CA ALA A 239 0.30 -5.28 2.37
C ALA A 239 0.89 -5.58 3.75
N THR A 240 1.56 -4.59 4.31
CA THR A 240 2.22 -4.67 5.62
C THR A 240 1.19 -4.71 6.78
N TYR A 241 -0.08 -4.41 6.53
CA TYR A 241 -1.17 -4.45 7.50
C TYR A 241 -2.49 -4.84 6.83
N ASP A 242 -3.53 -5.17 7.61
CA ASP A 242 -4.86 -5.52 7.08
C ASP A 242 -5.52 -4.32 6.39
N PRO A 243 -5.77 -4.38 5.07
CA PRO A 243 -6.47 -3.32 4.32
C PRO A 243 -7.89 -3.04 4.82
N GLY A 244 -8.51 -3.99 5.53
CA GLY A 244 -9.86 -3.85 6.09
C GLY A 244 -10.01 -2.64 7.01
N VAL A 245 -8.92 -2.17 7.62
CA VAL A 245 -8.92 -0.98 8.48
C VAL A 245 -9.29 0.31 7.73
N LEU A 246 -9.12 0.34 6.41
CA LEU A 246 -9.44 1.47 5.54
C LEU A 246 -10.82 1.34 4.88
N GLN A 247 -11.51 0.20 5.03
CA GLN A 247 -12.74 -0.08 4.32
C GLN A 247 -13.85 0.93 4.68
N GLY A 248 -14.45 1.53 3.65
CA GLY A 248 -15.52 2.51 3.82
C GLY A 248 -15.07 3.92 4.21
N LEU A 249 -13.80 4.12 4.52
CA LEU A 249 -13.28 5.45 4.86
C LEU A 249 -13.05 6.32 3.62
N THR A 250 -13.15 7.63 3.83
CA THR A 250 -12.74 8.65 2.86
C THR A 250 -11.27 9.00 3.05
N TRP A 251 -10.64 9.62 2.04
CA TRP A 251 -9.26 10.12 2.14
C TRP A 251 -9.07 11.07 3.33
N SER A 252 -10.05 11.95 3.58
CA SER A 252 -9.95 12.93 4.68
C SER A 252 -10.03 12.26 6.05
N GLN A 253 -10.84 11.21 6.21
CA GLN A 253 -10.91 10.44 7.44
C GLN A 253 -9.59 9.69 7.69
N ILE A 254 -9.08 9.00 6.67
CA ILE A 254 -7.79 8.30 6.80
C ILE A 254 -6.69 9.30 7.18
N ALA A 255 -6.58 10.44 6.47
CA ALA A 255 -5.55 11.44 6.74
C ALA A 255 -5.68 12.06 8.14
N ALA A 256 -6.88 12.31 8.62
CA ALA A 256 -7.12 12.82 9.98
C ALA A 256 -6.70 11.79 11.05
N ASP A 257 -7.06 10.53 10.83
CA ASP A 257 -6.73 9.43 11.75
C ASP A 257 -5.23 9.18 11.88
N LEU A 258 -4.42 9.49 10.85
CA LEU A 258 -2.95 9.40 10.95
C LEU A 258 -2.36 10.28 12.06
N HIS A 259 -3.05 11.36 12.45
CA HIS A 259 -2.61 12.24 13.53
C HIS A 259 -3.11 11.83 14.92
N THR A 260 -3.84 10.71 15.01
CA THR A 260 -4.38 10.15 16.25
C THR A 260 -3.72 8.80 16.53
N PRO A 261 -2.62 8.74 17.30
CA PRO A 261 -1.82 7.52 17.50
C PRO A 261 -2.60 6.31 18.01
N SER A 262 -3.71 6.56 18.72
CA SER A 262 -4.57 5.51 19.27
C SER A 262 -5.55 4.92 18.24
N SER A 263 -5.79 5.57 17.09
CA SER A 263 -6.69 5.08 16.07
C SER A 263 -6.18 3.78 15.44
N SER A 264 -7.09 2.94 14.95
CA SER A 264 -6.72 1.72 14.21
C SER A 264 -5.98 2.04 12.91
N VAL A 265 -6.38 3.13 12.23
CA VAL A 265 -5.73 3.60 11.01
C VAL A 265 -4.29 4.01 11.28
N ALA A 266 -4.05 4.87 12.30
CA ALA A 266 -2.68 5.27 12.65
C ALA A 266 -1.82 4.05 13.03
N LYS A 267 -2.31 3.15 13.89
CA LYS A 267 -1.56 1.96 14.28
C LYS A 267 -1.18 1.09 13.08
N SER A 268 -2.06 0.95 12.10
CA SER A 268 -1.82 0.16 10.90
C SER A 268 -0.89 0.88 9.92
N VAL A 269 -1.28 2.05 9.45
CA VAL A 269 -0.54 2.79 8.42
C VAL A 269 0.81 3.27 8.91
N LEU A 270 0.88 3.85 10.13
CA LEU A 270 2.14 4.38 10.65
C LEU A 270 3.07 3.27 11.16
N GLY A 271 2.51 2.15 11.65
CA GLY A 271 3.29 0.96 11.97
C GLY A 271 4.01 0.42 10.73
N ALA A 272 3.28 0.27 9.62
CA ALA A 272 3.84 -0.09 8.32
C ALA A 272 4.86 0.95 7.83
N ALA A 273 4.54 2.24 7.89
CA ALA A 273 5.45 3.32 7.51
C ALA A 273 6.76 3.28 8.30
N ASN A 274 6.73 2.94 9.57
CA ASN A 274 7.93 2.80 10.40
C ASN A 274 8.81 1.63 9.95
N TYR A 275 8.23 0.47 9.57
CA TYR A 275 9.00 -0.64 9.01
C TYR A 275 9.57 -0.34 7.63
N ILE A 276 8.81 0.33 6.75
CA ILE A 276 9.32 0.83 5.47
C ILE A 276 10.48 1.79 5.71
N THR A 277 10.32 2.73 6.68
CA THR A 277 11.40 3.65 7.07
C THR A 277 12.62 2.89 7.56
N ALA A 278 12.45 1.85 8.38
CA ALA A 278 13.54 1.02 8.89
C ALA A 278 14.31 0.32 7.75
N ALA A 279 13.60 -0.25 6.77
CA ALA A 279 14.21 -0.85 5.59
C ALA A 279 15.00 0.19 4.78
N VAL A 280 14.41 1.38 4.53
CA VAL A 280 15.09 2.48 3.81
C VAL A 280 16.30 2.99 4.58
N CYS A 281 16.25 3.13 5.90
CA CYS A 281 17.42 3.47 6.73
C CYS A 281 18.55 2.46 6.52
N GLY A 282 18.23 1.17 6.41
CA GLY A 282 19.20 0.12 6.07
C GLY A 282 19.87 0.32 4.71
N LEU A 283 19.19 0.95 3.74
CA LEU A 283 19.76 1.26 2.42
C LEU A 283 20.62 2.52 2.44
N THR A 284 20.19 3.52 3.20
CA THR A 284 20.77 4.86 3.18
C THR A 284 21.86 5.06 4.23
N LYS A 285 22.33 3.99 4.88
CA LYS A 285 23.31 4.04 5.97
C LYS A 285 22.85 4.98 7.10
N ASP A 286 21.59 4.82 7.50
CA ASP A 286 20.92 5.60 8.55
C ASP A 286 20.86 7.12 8.28
N GLN A 287 20.77 7.52 7.01
CA GLN A 287 20.59 8.91 6.62
C GLN A 287 19.23 9.14 5.96
N PRO A 288 18.57 10.31 6.23
CA PRO A 288 18.94 11.32 7.22
C PRO A 288 18.68 10.84 8.66
N VAL A 289 19.47 11.32 9.60
CA VAL A 289 19.33 10.97 11.03
C VAL A 289 17.94 11.28 11.57
N ALA A 290 17.32 12.35 11.08
CA ALA A 290 15.95 12.74 11.47
C ALA A 290 14.88 11.71 11.08
N ALA A 291 15.10 10.91 10.04
CA ALA A 291 14.22 9.79 9.67
C ALA A 291 14.58 8.50 10.42
N CYS A 292 15.90 8.27 10.60
CA CYS A 292 16.44 7.04 11.20
C CYS A 292 16.63 7.21 12.72
N THR A 293 15.51 7.49 13.42
CA THR A 293 15.48 7.69 14.88
C THR A 293 15.86 6.41 15.63
N PRO A 294 16.20 6.48 16.93
CA PRO A 294 16.43 5.28 17.75
C PRO A 294 15.25 4.30 17.71
N ALA A 295 14.00 4.81 17.70
CA ALA A 295 12.80 3.98 17.58
C ALA A 295 12.77 3.21 16.25
N VAL A 296 13.09 3.86 15.12
CA VAL A 296 13.19 3.22 13.80
C VAL A 296 14.32 2.19 13.76
N LYS A 297 15.47 2.48 14.37
CA LYS A 297 16.61 1.53 14.45
C LYS A 297 16.26 0.28 15.25
N ALA A 298 15.44 0.41 16.29
CA ALA A 298 14.94 -0.74 17.02
C ALA A 298 14.05 -1.65 16.15
N LEU A 299 13.29 -1.08 15.20
CA LEU A 299 12.52 -1.85 14.22
C LEU A 299 13.43 -2.44 13.13
N GLN A 300 14.47 -1.71 12.70
CA GLN A 300 15.46 -2.20 11.73
C GLN A 300 16.18 -3.46 12.22
N ALA A 301 16.37 -3.62 13.52
CA ALA A 301 16.96 -4.83 14.09
C ALA A 301 16.02 -6.06 14.01
N ARG A 302 14.74 -5.85 13.70
CA ARG A 302 13.72 -6.91 13.62
C ARG A 302 13.44 -7.40 12.19
N ILE A 303 14.00 -6.74 11.18
CA ILE A 303 13.85 -7.07 9.75
C ILE A 303 15.12 -7.66 9.17
#